data_036f003765bb595c9729e52ab3617b36
#
_entry.id   036f003765bb595c9729e52ab3617b36
#
_cell.length_a   1.000
_cell.length_b   1.000
_cell.length_c   1.000
_cell.angle_alpha   90.00
_cell.angle_beta   90.00
_cell.angle_gamma   90.00
#
_symmetry.space_group_name_H-M   'P 1'
#
loop_
_entity.id
_entity.type
_entity.pdbx_description
1 polymer ?
#
loop_
_entity_poly.entity_id
_entity_poly.type
_entity_poly.pdbx_seq_one_letter_code
_entity_poly.pdbx_strand_id
1 'polypeptide(L)'
;MAGFGPPPKEHKRRRNADTFAAEADAPDISAVDAPALPTPKRWLKGTRDWWATWAESGQASHFTATDWQRLLALLPLVDSYNRLTVSANAEDTRKMRAALEIIKEVRQNESLLGATHVDRLRGRMTTTNPGKSTDGPTAAVLDLSAYKGMFAEGG
;
A
#
# COMPACT_ATOMS: atom_id res chain seq x y z
N MET A 1 39.51 41.65 5.01
CA MET A 1 38.51 41.39 6.06
C MET A 1 37.30 40.75 5.37
N ALA A 2 37.07 39.47 5.60
CA ALA A 2 35.92 38.77 5.05
C ALA A 2 34.69 39.16 5.88
N GLY A 3 33.73 39.82 5.25
CA GLY A 3 32.47 40.22 5.90
C GLY A 3 31.66 39.02 6.32
N PHE A 4 31.19 39.00 7.56
CA PHE A 4 30.22 38.07 8.04
C PHE A 4 28.91 38.26 7.23
N GLY A 5 28.45 37.21 6.55
CA GLY A 5 27.17 37.24 5.89
C GLY A 5 26.01 37.48 6.89
N PRO A 6 24.83 37.88 6.41
CA PRO A 6 23.70 38.13 7.29
C PRO A 6 23.37 36.88 8.13
N PRO A 7 22.97 37.08 9.40
CA PRO A 7 22.67 35.96 10.29
C PRO A 7 21.62 35.02 9.67
N PRO A 8 21.72 33.70 9.89
CA PRO A 8 20.77 32.75 9.37
C PRO A 8 19.37 33.07 9.92
N LYS A 9 18.35 33.06 9.03
CA LYS A 9 16.97 33.28 9.44
C LYS A 9 16.53 32.16 10.39
N GLU A 10 15.94 32.52 11.52
CA GLU A 10 15.46 31.61 12.56
C GLU A 10 14.49 30.53 12.01
N HIS A 11 13.78 30.84 10.94
CA HIS A 11 12.91 29.89 10.25
C HIS A 11 13.29 29.80 8.78
N LYS A 12 13.99 28.72 8.43
CA LYS A 12 14.26 28.36 7.04
C LYS A 12 12.95 27.81 6.45
N ARG A 13 12.16 28.66 5.80
CA ARG A 13 11.00 28.20 5.03
C ARG A 13 11.50 27.28 3.91
N ARG A 14 11.29 25.98 4.05
CA ARG A 14 11.54 25.03 2.96
C ARG A 14 10.58 25.38 1.83
N ARG A 15 11.11 25.57 0.62
CA ARG A 15 10.33 25.93 -0.57
C ARG A 15 9.25 24.92 -0.95
N ASN A 16 9.32 23.70 -0.36
CA ASN A 16 8.37 22.58 -0.55
C ASN A 16 7.69 22.16 0.77
N ALA A 17 7.78 22.93 1.85
CA ALA A 17 6.89 22.72 2.97
C ALA A 17 5.53 23.22 2.49
N ASP A 18 4.55 22.37 2.48
CA ASP A 18 3.13 22.68 2.39
C ASP A 18 2.42 22.70 1.04
N THR A 19 3.02 22.20 -0.05
CA THR A 19 2.19 21.95 -1.25
C THR A 19 1.16 20.82 -1.04
N PHE A 20 1.32 20.04 0.03
CA PHE A 20 0.40 18.95 0.43
C PHE A 20 -0.19 19.13 1.84
N ALA A 21 0.07 20.24 2.49
CA ALA A 21 -0.49 20.58 3.80
C ALA A 21 -1.74 21.45 3.74
N ALA A 22 -2.18 21.84 2.55
CA ALA A 22 -3.59 22.15 2.41
C ALA A 22 -4.31 20.80 2.45
N GLU A 23 -4.77 20.37 3.60
CA GLU A 23 -6.02 19.67 3.73
C GLU A 23 -7.09 20.57 3.13
N ALA A 24 -7.03 20.74 1.79
CA ALA A 24 -8.23 21.11 1.06
C ALA A 24 -9.24 20.04 1.46
N ASP A 25 -10.45 20.43 1.82
CA ASP A 25 -11.59 19.58 2.09
C ASP A 25 -11.61 18.41 1.10
N ALA A 26 -10.79 17.37 1.40
CA ALA A 26 -10.84 16.14 0.66
C ALA A 26 -12.26 15.63 0.89
N PRO A 27 -13.03 15.36 -0.17
CA PRO A 27 -14.37 14.84 0.01
C PRO A 27 -14.27 13.64 0.95
N ASP A 28 -15.20 13.56 1.89
CA ASP A 28 -15.27 12.44 2.84
C ASP A 28 -15.48 11.14 2.04
N ILE A 29 -14.36 10.54 1.63
CA ILE A 29 -14.34 9.33 0.83
C ILE A 29 -14.42 8.17 1.81
N SER A 30 -15.64 7.73 2.10
CA SER A 30 -15.87 6.59 2.96
C SER A 30 -15.45 5.28 2.27
N ALA A 31 -14.76 4.44 3.01
CA ALA A 31 -14.47 3.07 2.60
C ALA A 31 -15.78 2.28 2.46
N VAL A 32 -15.80 1.36 1.53
CA VAL A 32 -16.95 0.49 1.23
C VAL A 32 -16.53 -0.96 1.40
N ASP A 33 -17.38 -1.75 2.01
CA ASP A 33 -17.15 -3.19 2.16
C ASP A 33 -16.96 -3.89 0.82
N ALA A 34 -16.21 -4.99 0.84
CA ALA A 34 -15.95 -5.79 -0.34
C ALA A 34 -17.26 -6.30 -0.95
N PRO A 35 -17.55 -6.01 -2.22
CA PRO A 35 -18.74 -6.56 -2.87
C PRO A 35 -18.59 -8.06 -3.07
N ALA A 36 -19.72 -8.77 -3.09
CA ALA A 36 -19.74 -10.20 -3.40
C ALA A 36 -19.16 -10.44 -4.79
N LEU A 37 -18.36 -11.51 -4.93
CA LEU A 37 -17.80 -11.90 -6.22
C LEU A 37 -18.93 -12.20 -7.21
N PRO A 38 -19.03 -11.50 -8.35
CA PRO A 38 -20.08 -11.74 -9.33
C PRO A 38 -19.89 -13.12 -9.99
N THR A 39 -20.98 -13.85 -10.15
CA THR A 39 -21.02 -15.16 -10.83
C THR A 39 -19.86 -16.11 -10.44
N PRO A 40 -19.75 -16.53 -9.16
CA PRO A 40 -18.55 -17.24 -8.66
C PRO A 40 -18.25 -18.54 -9.42
N LYS A 41 -19.28 -19.21 -9.96
CA LYS A 41 -19.14 -20.46 -10.72
C LYS A 41 -18.42 -20.29 -12.06
N ARG A 42 -18.36 -19.07 -12.59
CA ARG A 42 -17.69 -18.76 -13.86
C ARG A 42 -16.16 -18.78 -13.73
N TRP A 43 -15.64 -18.44 -12.56
CA TRP A 43 -14.23 -18.19 -12.32
C TRP A 43 -13.48 -19.46 -11.89
N LEU A 44 -12.26 -19.61 -12.34
CA LEU A 44 -11.36 -20.63 -11.83
C LEU A 44 -11.11 -20.45 -10.33
N LYS A 45 -10.70 -21.53 -9.67
CA LYS A 45 -10.37 -21.50 -8.23
C LYS A 45 -9.34 -20.41 -7.92
N GLY A 46 -8.25 -20.33 -8.68
CA GLY A 46 -7.20 -19.31 -8.46
C GLY A 46 -7.72 -17.87 -8.56
N THR A 47 -8.70 -17.61 -9.45
CA THR A 47 -9.33 -16.29 -9.57
C THR A 47 -10.22 -15.99 -8.37
N ARG A 48 -10.94 -16.98 -7.85
CA ARG A 48 -11.75 -16.82 -6.63
C ARG A 48 -10.88 -16.61 -5.40
N ASP A 49 -9.77 -17.34 -5.29
CA ASP A 49 -8.82 -17.21 -4.19
C ASP A 49 -8.14 -15.81 -4.22
N TRP A 50 -7.81 -15.33 -5.43
CA TRP A 50 -7.28 -13.97 -5.62
C TRP A 50 -8.27 -12.91 -5.14
N TRP A 51 -9.55 -13.04 -5.51
CA TRP A 51 -10.60 -12.12 -5.05
C TRP A 51 -10.76 -12.15 -3.53
N ALA A 52 -10.84 -13.35 -2.93
CA ALA A 52 -10.95 -13.51 -1.49
C ALA A 52 -9.77 -12.87 -0.75
N THR A 53 -8.54 -13.04 -1.27
CA THR A 53 -7.34 -12.41 -0.71
C THR A 53 -7.46 -10.89 -0.66
N TRP A 54 -7.99 -10.27 -1.72
CA TRP A 54 -8.22 -8.81 -1.73
C TRP A 54 -9.33 -8.41 -0.77
N ALA A 55 -10.44 -9.12 -0.76
CA ALA A 55 -11.58 -8.83 0.10
C ALA A 55 -11.26 -8.94 1.60
N GLU A 56 -10.38 -9.87 1.97
CA GLU A 56 -9.97 -10.12 3.36
C GLU A 56 -8.69 -9.35 3.75
N SER A 57 -8.09 -8.63 2.82
CA SER A 57 -6.84 -7.91 3.07
C SER A 57 -7.03 -6.71 4.01
N GLY A 58 -6.00 -6.40 4.80
CA GLY A 58 -6.04 -5.24 5.71
C GLY A 58 -6.24 -3.91 4.99
N GLN A 59 -5.82 -3.78 3.73
CA GLN A 59 -6.04 -2.58 2.92
C GLN A 59 -7.47 -2.43 2.42
N ALA A 60 -8.28 -3.50 2.40
CA ALA A 60 -9.68 -3.45 1.99
C ALA A 60 -10.49 -2.44 2.81
N SER A 61 -10.11 -2.22 4.07
CA SER A 61 -10.73 -1.23 4.95
C SER A 61 -10.57 0.23 4.47
N HIS A 62 -9.71 0.48 3.49
CA HIS A 62 -9.49 1.80 2.90
C HIS A 62 -10.05 1.92 1.47
N PHE A 63 -10.61 0.84 0.92
CA PHE A 63 -11.06 0.82 -0.46
C PHE A 63 -12.41 1.52 -0.62
N THR A 64 -12.46 2.34 -1.65
CA THR A 64 -13.67 3.01 -2.11
C THR A 64 -14.41 2.16 -3.14
N ALA A 65 -15.60 2.57 -3.53
CA ALA A 65 -16.35 1.90 -4.60
C ALA A 65 -15.57 1.82 -5.92
N THR A 66 -14.76 2.84 -6.22
CA THR A 66 -13.94 2.88 -7.45
C THR A 66 -12.79 1.89 -7.40
N ASP A 67 -12.19 1.64 -6.25
CA ASP A 67 -11.14 0.65 -6.06
C ASP A 67 -11.69 -0.77 -6.26
N TRP A 68 -12.86 -1.05 -5.69
CA TRP A 68 -13.55 -2.32 -5.92
C TRP A 68 -13.95 -2.52 -7.37
N GLN A 69 -14.44 -1.46 -8.03
CA GLN A 69 -14.76 -1.53 -9.46
C GLN A 69 -13.53 -1.83 -10.30
N ARG A 70 -12.37 -1.27 -9.96
CA ARG A 70 -11.09 -1.58 -10.60
C ARG A 70 -10.71 -3.04 -10.44
N LEU A 71 -10.81 -3.58 -9.22
CA LEU A 71 -10.55 -5.01 -8.96
C LEU A 71 -11.52 -5.91 -9.73
N LEU A 72 -12.80 -5.56 -9.83
CA LEU A 72 -13.78 -6.28 -10.63
C LEU A 72 -13.42 -6.29 -12.12
N ALA A 73 -12.89 -5.19 -12.65
CA ALA A 73 -12.43 -5.10 -14.03
C ALA A 73 -11.19 -5.96 -14.31
N LEU A 74 -10.38 -6.27 -13.30
CA LEU A 74 -9.21 -7.15 -13.42
C LEU A 74 -9.58 -8.64 -13.43
N LEU A 75 -10.75 -9.04 -12.92
CA LEU A 75 -11.16 -10.45 -12.85
C LEU A 75 -10.98 -11.23 -14.15
N PRO A 76 -11.41 -10.71 -15.33
CA PRO A 76 -11.22 -11.43 -16.59
C PRO A 76 -9.73 -11.62 -16.94
N LEU A 77 -8.87 -10.68 -16.60
CA LEU A 77 -7.44 -10.76 -16.84
C LEU A 77 -6.79 -11.81 -15.93
N VAL A 78 -7.11 -11.80 -14.64
CA VAL A 78 -6.66 -12.80 -13.68
C VAL A 78 -7.13 -14.20 -14.07
N ASP A 79 -8.38 -14.35 -14.49
CA ASP A 79 -8.91 -15.65 -14.95
C ASP A 79 -8.23 -16.13 -16.23
N SER A 80 -7.99 -15.23 -17.17
CA SER A 80 -7.26 -15.55 -18.40
C SER A 80 -5.80 -15.96 -18.10
N TYR A 81 -5.13 -15.27 -17.20
CA TYR A 81 -3.81 -15.64 -16.72
C TYR A 81 -3.81 -17.04 -16.10
N ASN A 82 -4.75 -17.32 -15.20
CA ASN A 82 -4.87 -18.62 -14.55
C ASN A 82 -5.15 -19.73 -15.57
N ARG A 83 -6.02 -19.50 -16.58
CA ARG A 83 -6.31 -20.49 -17.64
C ARG A 83 -5.08 -20.78 -18.49
N LEU A 84 -4.34 -19.74 -18.87
CA LEU A 84 -3.13 -19.89 -19.66
C LEU A 84 -2.05 -20.66 -18.90
N THR A 85 -1.85 -20.36 -17.63
CA THR A 85 -0.77 -20.97 -16.81
C THR A 85 -1.12 -22.39 -16.39
N VAL A 86 -2.37 -22.70 -16.06
CA VAL A 86 -2.79 -24.08 -15.71
C VAL A 86 -2.70 -25.01 -16.92
N SER A 87 -2.97 -24.52 -18.13
CA SER A 87 -2.94 -25.32 -19.36
C SER A 87 -1.62 -25.28 -20.11
N ALA A 88 -0.64 -24.48 -19.65
CA ALA A 88 0.63 -24.35 -20.34
C ALA A 88 1.59 -25.50 -20.00
N ASN A 89 2.13 -26.15 -21.01
CA ASN A 89 3.32 -26.96 -20.88
C ASN A 89 4.55 -26.06 -20.92
N ALA A 90 5.67 -26.51 -20.35
CA ALA A 90 6.93 -25.74 -20.31
C ALA A 90 7.42 -25.26 -21.70
N GLU A 91 7.02 -25.96 -22.77
CA GLU A 91 7.39 -25.66 -24.15
C GLU A 91 6.45 -24.66 -24.84
N ASP A 92 5.28 -24.33 -24.22
CA ASP A 92 4.29 -23.43 -24.85
C ASP A 92 4.66 -21.96 -24.68
N THR A 93 5.72 -21.56 -25.38
CA THR A 93 6.26 -20.18 -25.34
C THR A 93 5.21 -19.12 -25.67
N ARG A 94 4.23 -19.45 -26.53
CA ARG A 94 3.18 -18.50 -26.93
C ARG A 94 2.23 -18.19 -25.78
N LYS A 95 1.77 -19.25 -25.10
CA LYS A 95 0.90 -19.08 -23.90
C LYS A 95 1.64 -18.37 -22.78
N MET A 96 2.91 -18.72 -22.55
CA MET A 96 3.72 -18.11 -21.51
C MET A 96 3.96 -16.61 -21.80
N ARG A 97 4.18 -16.22 -23.04
CA ARG A 97 4.28 -14.79 -23.41
C ARG A 97 2.96 -14.05 -23.18
N ALA A 98 1.84 -14.64 -23.59
CA ALA A 98 0.52 -14.04 -23.34
C ALA A 98 0.23 -13.89 -21.85
N ALA A 99 0.52 -14.92 -21.05
CA ALA A 99 0.38 -14.87 -19.60
C ALA A 99 1.27 -13.78 -18.98
N LEU A 100 2.50 -13.63 -19.45
CA LEU A 100 3.44 -12.60 -18.98
C LEU A 100 2.92 -11.19 -19.25
N GLU A 101 2.34 -10.93 -20.41
CA GLU A 101 1.76 -9.60 -20.73
C GLU A 101 0.55 -9.32 -19.82
N ILE A 102 -0.32 -10.29 -19.61
CA ILE A 102 -1.47 -10.15 -18.72
C ILE A 102 -1.02 -9.86 -17.27
N ILE A 103 -0.07 -10.61 -16.73
CA ILE A 103 0.35 -10.44 -15.34
C ILE A 103 1.08 -9.11 -15.11
N LYS A 104 1.74 -8.55 -16.12
CA LYS A 104 2.32 -7.21 -16.02
C LYS A 104 1.24 -6.17 -15.76
N GLU A 105 0.14 -6.21 -16.53
CA GLU A 105 -0.98 -5.29 -16.37
C GLU A 105 -1.66 -5.48 -15.01
N VAL A 106 -1.91 -6.72 -14.62
CA VAL A 106 -2.49 -7.03 -13.30
C VAL A 106 -1.61 -6.44 -12.19
N ARG A 107 -0.31 -6.72 -12.19
CA ARG A 107 0.64 -6.22 -11.18
C ARG A 107 0.69 -4.69 -11.11
N GLN A 108 0.62 -4.01 -12.26
CA GLN A 108 0.62 -2.56 -12.31
C GLN A 108 -0.62 -2.00 -11.59
N ASN A 109 -1.78 -2.57 -11.83
CA ASN A 109 -3.01 -2.17 -11.15
C ASN A 109 -3.01 -2.54 -9.67
N GLU A 110 -2.51 -3.72 -9.31
CA GLU A 110 -2.35 -4.17 -7.92
C GLU A 110 -1.42 -3.25 -7.12
N SER A 111 -0.33 -2.79 -7.73
CA SER A 111 0.62 -1.86 -7.09
C SER A 111 -0.07 -0.54 -6.70
N LEU A 112 -0.97 -0.02 -7.54
CA LEU A 112 -1.75 1.19 -7.24
C LEU A 112 -2.69 1.01 -6.04
N LEU A 113 -3.10 -0.22 -5.77
CA LEU A 113 -3.98 -0.60 -4.66
C LEU A 113 -3.21 -1.07 -3.41
N GLY A 114 -1.90 -0.95 -3.40
CA GLY A 114 -1.07 -1.32 -2.26
C GLY A 114 -0.86 -2.82 -2.07
N ALA A 115 -0.74 -3.59 -3.16
CA ALA A 115 -0.56 -5.04 -3.10
C ALA A 115 0.67 -5.47 -2.29
N THR A 116 1.79 -4.77 -2.46
CA THR A 116 3.02 -5.10 -1.76
C THR A 116 3.26 -4.22 -0.54
N HIS A 117 4.11 -4.71 0.37
CA HIS A 117 4.54 -3.89 1.52
C HIS A 117 5.15 -2.55 1.07
N VAL A 118 5.95 -2.57 0.01
CA VAL A 118 6.60 -1.36 -0.52
C VAL A 118 5.56 -0.39 -1.09
N ASP A 119 4.54 -0.89 -1.78
CA ASP A 119 3.47 -0.05 -2.33
C ASP A 119 2.68 0.61 -1.20
N ARG A 120 2.36 -0.14 -0.13
CA ARG A 120 1.68 0.40 1.06
C ARG A 120 2.51 1.47 1.76
N LEU A 121 3.82 1.28 1.89
CA LEU A 121 4.71 2.29 2.45
C LEU A 121 4.75 3.57 1.59
N ARG A 122 4.79 3.43 0.28
CA ARG A 122 4.74 4.57 -0.66
C ARG A 122 3.41 5.33 -0.57
N GLY A 123 2.31 4.60 -0.45
CA GLY A 123 0.96 5.15 -0.27
C GLY A 123 0.68 5.64 1.15
N ARG A 124 1.63 5.49 2.10
CA ARG A 124 1.43 5.77 3.53
C ARG A 124 0.22 5.04 4.13
N MET A 125 -0.11 3.88 3.59
CA MET A 125 -1.19 3.05 4.08
C MET A 125 -0.78 2.33 5.36
N THR A 126 -1.46 2.60 6.45
CA THR A 126 -1.30 1.88 7.71
C THR A 126 -2.28 0.71 7.72
N THR A 127 -1.79 -0.51 7.56
CA THR A 127 -2.64 -1.70 7.73
C THR A 127 -2.71 -2.05 9.20
N THR A 128 -3.86 -1.83 9.82
CA THR A 128 -4.16 -2.43 11.12
C THR A 128 -4.42 -3.92 10.90
N ASN A 129 -3.56 -4.77 11.46
CA ASN A 129 -3.79 -6.21 11.50
C ASN A 129 -4.88 -6.47 12.55
N PRO A 130 -6.10 -6.91 12.20
CA PRO A 130 -7.18 -7.09 13.18
C PRO A 130 -6.89 -8.18 14.22
N GLY A 131 -5.78 -8.90 14.13
CA GLY A 131 -5.37 -9.96 15.06
C GLY A 131 -4.11 -9.65 15.88
N LYS A 132 -3.50 -8.49 15.71
CA LYS A 132 -2.40 -8.04 16.55
C LYS A 132 -2.87 -6.82 17.33
N SER A 133 -3.29 -7.05 18.60
CA SER A 133 -3.41 -5.95 19.56
C SER A 133 -2.12 -5.13 19.51
N THR A 134 -2.25 -3.83 19.38
CA THR A 134 -1.17 -2.84 19.44
C THR A 134 -0.61 -2.70 20.86
N ASP A 135 -0.48 -3.79 21.59
CA ASP A 135 0.31 -3.91 22.81
C ASP A 135 1.77 -4.30 22.50
N GLY A 136 2.28 -3.82 21.37
CA GLY A 136 3.71 -3.67 21.19
C GLY A 136 4.16 -2.44 21.96
N PRO A 137 5.35 -2.45 22.60
CA PRO A 137 5.80 -1.29 23.34
C PRO A 137 5.72 -0.08 22.41
N THR A 138 4.83 0.84 22.73
CA THR A 138 4.90 2.23 22.26
C THR A 138 6.36 2.58 22.35
N ALA A 139 7.00 2.98 21.23
CA ALA A 139 8.38 3.41 21.25
C ALA A 139 8.49 4.36 22.43
N ALA A 140 9.04 3.85 23.52
CA ALA A 140 9.19 4.64 24.72
C ALA A 140 10.01 5.82 24.27
N VAL A 141 9.43 7.00 24.31
CA VAL A 141 10.18 8.24 24.17
C VAL A 141 11.25 8.08 25.24
N LEU A 142 12.49 7.79 24.81
CA LEU A 142 13.63 7.66 25.70
C LEU A 142 13.70 8.99 26.42
N ASP A 143 13.29 8.97 27.68
CA ASP A 143 13.33 10.15 28.52
C ASP A 143 14.80 10.53 28.68
N LEU A 144 15.21 11.56 27.92
CA LEU A 144 16.55 12.10 27.95
C LEU A 144 16.95 12.58 29.36
N SER A 145 15.99 12.68 30.29
CA SER A 145 16.27 13.02 31.69
C SER A 145 17.06 11.91 32.39
N ALA A 146 16.84 10.64 32.02
CA ALA A 146 17.60 9.51 32.55
C ALA A 146 19.07 9.52 32.11
N TYR A 147 19.35 10.07 30.91
CA TYR A 147 20.72 10.22 30.40
C TYR A 147 21.49 11.37 31.06
N LYS A 148 20.80 12.43 31.47
CA LYS A 148 21.45 13.57 32.16
C LYS A 148 22.05 13.20 33.53
N GLY A 149 21.47 12.22 34.20
CA GLY A 149 21.96 11.71 35.48
C GLY A 149 23.27 10.93 35.38
N MET A 150 23.55 10.27 34.27
CA MET A 150 24.75 9.47 34.06
C MET A 150 26.04 10.28 33.83
N PHE A 151 25.91 11.52 33.41
CA PHE A 151 27.07 12.40 33.13
C PHE A 151 27.35 13.42 34.24
N ALA A 152 26.54 13.42 35.31
CA ALA A 152 26.70 14.38 36.41
C ALA A 152 27.58 13.86 37.59
N GLU A 153 27.95 12.58 37.59
CA GLU A 153 28.74 11.97 38.69
C GLU A 153 30.19 11.61 38.30
N GLY A 154 30.77 12.32 37.34
CA GLY A 154 32.15 12.13 36.92
C GLY A 154 32.94 13.42 36.85
N GLY A 155 33.00 14.16 37.94
CA GLY A 155 33.85 15.35 38.11
C GLY A 155 34.48 15.38 39.48
#